data_cb7d742b36aadf27c72d54bf4f184df4
#
_entry.id   cb7d742b36aadf27c72d54bf4f184df4
#
_cell.length_a   1.000
_cell.length_b   1.000
_cell.length_c   1.000
_cell.angle_alpha   90.00
_cell.angle_beta   90.00
_cell.angle_gamma   90.00
#
_symmetry.space_group_name_H-M   'P 1'
#
loop_
_entity.id
_entity.type
_entity.pdbx_description
1 polymer ?
#
loop_
_entity_poly.entity_id
_entity_poly.type
_entity_poly.pdbx_seq_one_letter_code
_entity_poly.pdbx_strand_id
1 'polypeptide(L)'
;MLPSKRRIKYLFLNKKSQITVVFFHGFMSDMVGKKPNAIQKLCKKNKIGFIKFEYSGHGRSSGKFIDGNISKWTKDAKYLIKAKTDKTKKLIFIGSSMGSWIALNLFSIFKKKIKGFIGISSAPEFL
;
A
#
# COMPACT_ATOMS: atom_id res chain seq x y z
N MET A 1 -9.67 -8.83 -6.85
CA MET A 1 -10.94 -8.06 -6.90
C MET A 1 -11.47 -7.83 -5.49
N LEU A 2 -11.98 -6.65 -5.22
CA LEU A 2 -12.57 -6.31 -3.93
C LEU A 2 -13.97 -6.89 -3.79
N PRO A 3 -14.47 -7.11 -2.54
CA PRO A 3 -15.83 -7.60 -2.33
C PRO A 3 -16.92 -6.75 -3.01
N SER A 4 -16.68 -5.46 -3.17
CA SER A 4 -17.60 -4.53 -3.85
C SER A 4 -17.49 -4.59 -5.37
N LYS A 5 -16.80 -5.60 -5.91
CA LYS A 5 -16.52 -5.77 -7.34
C LYS A 5 -15.63 -4.68 -7.94
N ARG A 6 -15.01 -3.85 -7.11
CA ARG A 6 -13.99 -2.91 -7.57
C ARG A 6 -12.69 -3.67 -7.81
N ARG A 7 -11.90 -3.15 -8.75
CA ARG A 7 -10.60 -3.72 -9.06
C ARG A 7 -9.49 -2.81 -8.56
N ILE A 8 -8.42 -3.41 -8.05
CA ILE A 8 -7.22 -2.70 -7.63
C ILE A 8 -6.06 -3.22 -8.45
N LYS A 9 -5.39 -2.30 -9.13
CA LYS A 9 -4.17 -2.64 -9.85
C LYS A 9 -3.04 -2.74 -8.83
N TYR A 10 -2.29 -3.82 -8.88
CA TYR A 10 -1.18 -4.02 -7.95
C TYR A 10 -0.04 -4.80 -8.59
N LEU A 11 1.11 -4.74 -7.94
CA LEU A 11 2.29 -5.53 -8.29
C LEU A 11 2.85 -6.14 -7.02
N PHE A 12 3.19 -7.41 -7.06
CA PHE A 12 3.75 -8.13 -5.92
C PHE A 12 5.00 -8.87 -6.36
N LEU A 13 6.17 -8.39 -5.92
CA LEU A 13 7.47 -8.99 -6.21
C LEU A 13 7.92 -9.87 -5.05
N ASN A 14 8.71 -10.89 -5.38
CA ASN A 14 9.35 -11.77 -4.38
C ASN A 14 8.35 -12.30 -3.36
N LYS A 15 7.27 -12.88 -3.85
CA LYS A 15 6.14 -13.33 -3.03
C LYS A 15 6.53 -14.31 -1.92
N LYS A 16 7.60 -15.05 -2.10
CA LYS A 16 8.04 -16.05 -1.12
C LYS A 16 8.89 -15.47 0.01
N SER A 17 9.28 -14.21 -0.09
CA SER A 17 10.06 -13.57 0.96
C SER A 17 9.24 -13.48 2.25
N GLN A 18 9.89 -13.69 3.39
CA GLN A 18 9.24 -13.54 4.69
C GLN A 18 8.99 -12.07 5.03
N ILE A 19 9.78 -11.17 4.49
CA ILE A 19 9.65 -9.73 4.71
C ILE A 19 9.08 -9.12 3.44
N THR A 20 8.00 -8.34 3.57
CA THR A 20 7.35 -7.66 2.45
C THR A 20 7.17 -6.19 2.77
N VAL A 21 7.68 -5.35 1.88
CA VAL A 21 7.45 -3.90 1.92
C VAL A 21 6.15 -3.62 1.20
N VAL A 22 5.26 -2.85 1.84
CA VAL A 22 4.00 -2.40 1.22
C VAL A 22 4.08 -0.90 1.04
N PHE A 23 3.95 -0.42 -0.20
CA PHE A 23 4.02 0.99 -0.53
C PHE A 23 2.62 1.58 -0.72
N PHE A 24 2.35 2.67 -0.01
CA PHE A 24 1.07 3.40 -0.05
C PHE A 24 1.31 4.73 -0.75
N HIS A 25 0.78 4.89 -1.97
CA HIS A 25 1.03 6.11 -2.74
C HIS A 25 0.25 7.31 -2.19
N GLY A 26 0.65 8.51 -2.61
CA GLY A 26 0.06 9.74 -2.11
C GLY A 26 -1.23 10.13 -2.81
N PHE A 27 -1.75 11.29 -2.38
CA PHE A 27 -2.99 11.86 -2.90
C PHE A 27 -2.88 12.17 -4.39
N MET A 28 -3.87 11.74 -5.16
CA MET A 28 -3.93 11.92 -6.61
C MET A 28 -2.70 11.37 -7.35
N SER A 29 -2.02 10.41 -6.71
CA SER A 29 -0.87 9.76 -7.29
C SER A 29 -1.26 8.37 -7.75
N ASP A 30 -0.28 7.59 -8.20
CA ASP A 30 -0.49 6.19 -8.53
C ASP A 30 0.72 5.38 -8.07
N MET A 31 0.75 4.10 -8.43
CA MET A 31 1.85 3.23 -8.02
C MET A 31 3.08 3.35 -8.92
N VAL A 32 3.02 4.19 -9.94
CA VAL A 32 4.13 4.43 -10.87
C VAL A 32 4.70 5.80 -10.59
N GLY A 33 5.97 5.89 -10.29
CA GLY A 33 6.62 7.15 -9.99
C GLY A 33 8.01 6.91 -9.48
N LYS A 34 8.72 7.99 -9.17
CA LYS A 34 10.11 7.89 -8.74
C LYS A 34 10.27 7.14 -7.42
N LYS A 35 9.41 7.46 -6.44
CA LYS A 35 9.52 6.86 -5.11
C LYS A 35 9.21 5.36 -5.13
N PRO A 36 8.04 4.92 -5.64
CA PRO A 36 7.77 3.49 -5.67
C PRO A 36 8.75 2.72 -6.57
N ASN A 37 9.20 3.33 -7.68
CA ASN A 37 10.15 2.65 -8.54
C ASN A 37 11.51 2.46 -7.89
N ALA A 38 11.98 3.46 -7.14
CA ALA A 38 13.25 3.35 -6.43
C ALA A 38 13.19 2.26 -5.36
N ILE A 39 12.10 2.22 -4.60
CA ILE A 39 11.89 1.21 -3.57
C ILE A 39 11.77 -0.18 -4.19
N GLN A 40 11.07 -0.28 -5.31
CA GLN A 40 10.92 -1.52 -6.06
C GLN A 40 12.27 -2.08 -6.48
N LYS A 41 13.15 -1.23 -7.02
CA LYS A 41 14.48 -1.64 -7.44
C LYS A 41 15.30 -2.15 -6.26
N LEU A 42 15.22 -1.46 -5.13
CA LEU A 42 15.94 -1.85 -3.93
C LEU A 42 15.45 -3.20 -3.41
N CYS A 43 14.15 -3.42 -3.36
CA CYS A 43 13.58 -4.68 -2.92
C CYS A 43 13.94 -5.83 -3.86
N LYS A 44 13.90 -5.56 -5.16
CA LYS A 44 14.27 -6.57 -6.16
C LYS A 44 15.72 -6.99 -5.99
N LYS A 45 16.63 -6.02 -5.81
CA LYS A 45 18.05 -6.29 -5.62
C LYS A 45 18.31 -7.13 -4.37
N ASN A 46 17.58 -6.87 -3.30
CA ASN A 46 17.78 -7.53 -2.02
C ASN A 46 16.85 -8.72 -1.78
N LYS A 47 16.07 -9.10 -2.78
CA LYS A 47 15.14 -10.24 -2.71
C LYS A 47 14.12 -10.09 -1.59
N ILE A 48 13.69 -8.86 -1.33
CA ILE A 48 12.65 -8.53 -0.36
C ILE A 48 11.31 -8.45 -1.07
N GLY A 49 10.27 -8.96 -0.44
CA GLY A 49 8.92 -8.85 -0.99
C GLY A 49 8.51 -7.39 -1.12
N PHE A 50 7.77 -7.07 -2.17
CA PHE A 50 7.34 -5.69 -2.42
C PHE A 50 5.96 -5.68 -3.03
N ILE A 51 5.04 -4.96 -2.41
CA ILE A 51 3.69 -4.74 -2.91
C ILE A 51 3.50 -3.25 -3.13
N LYS A 52 3.07 -2.87 -4.32
CA LYS A 52 2.56 -1.52 -4.59
C LYS A 52 1.22 -1.66 -5.30
N PHE A 53 0.36 -0.67 -5.12
CA PHE A 53 -1.00 -0.74 -5.67
C PHE A 53 -1.59 0.65 -5.82
N GLU A 54 -2.72 0.74 -6.53
CA GLU A 54 -3.46 1.98 -6.74
C GLU A 54 -4.80 1.90 -6.03
N TYR A 55 -5.13 2.94 -5.25
CA TYR A 55 -6.43 2.99 -4.58
C TYR A 55 -7.55 3.15 -5.59
N SER A 56 -8.76 2.73 -5.20
CA SER A 56 -9.93 2.96 -6.06
C SER A 56 -10.09 4.45 -6.34
N GLY A 57 -10.40 4.79 -7.59
CA GLY A 57 -10.48 6.17 -8.03
C GLY A 57 -9.14 6.81 -8.36
N HIS A 58 -8.04 6.07 -8.21
CA HIS A 58 -6.70 6.53 -8.56
C HIS A 58 -6.15 5.68 -9.69
N GLY A 59 -5.32 6.31 -10.52
CA GLY A 59 -4.64 5.61 -11.59
C GLY A 59 -5.58 4.76 -12.42
N ARG A 60 -5.33 3.46 -12.47
CA ARG A 60 -6.12 2.51 -13.26
C ARG A 60 -7.07 1.67 -12.44
N SER A 61 -7.16 1.92 -11.13
CA SER A 61 -8.12 1.23 -10.30
C SER A 61 -9.52 1.73 -10.61
N SER A 62 -10.53 0.86 -10.43
CA SER A 62 -11.90 1.24 -10.69
C SER A 62 -12.42 2.23 -9.64
N GLY A 63 -13.46 2.97 -10.01
CA GLY A 63 -14.09 3.94 -9.13
C GLY A 63 -13.69 5.35 -9.49
N LYS A 64 -14.49 6.31 -9.06
CA LYS A 64 -14.24 7.71 -9.29
C LYS A 64 -13.46 8.30 -8.13
N PHE A 65 -12.51 9.18 -8.43
CA PHE A 65 -11.69 9.80 -7.40
C PHE A 65 -12.53 10.50 -6.32
N ILE A 66 -13.53 11.28 -6.74
CA ILE A 66 -14.34 12.05 -5.79
C ILE A 66 -15.19 11.15 -4.87
N ASP A 67 -15.45 9.91 -5.26
CA ASP A 67 -16.20 8.97 -4.45
C ASP A 67 -15.30 8.24 -3.46
N GLY A 68 -14.00 8.38 -3.61
CA GLY A 68 -13.04 7.77 -2.71
C GLY A 68 -12.81 8.68 -1.51
N ASN A 69 -12.37 8.09 -0.42
CA ASN A 69 -11.95 8.80 0.76
C ASN A 69 -10.96 7.92 1.51
N ILE A 70 -10.29 8.50 2.50
CA ILE A 70 -9.24 7.78 3.23
C ILE A 70 -9.77 6.49 3.84
N SER A 71 -10.99 6.50 4.37
CA SER A 71 -11.59 5.30 4.95
C SER A 71 -11.79 4.21 3.90
N LYS A 72 -12.32 4.58 2.74
CA LYS A 72 -12.55 3.65 1.63
C LYS A 72 -11.24 3.08 1.09
N TRP A 73 -10.25 3.94 0.89
CA TRP A 73 -8.94 3.51 0.41
C TRP A 73 -8.20 2.66 1.43
N THR A 74 -8.41 2.92 2.71
CA THR A 74 -7.88 2.08 3.79
C THR A 74 -8.47 0.68 3.72
N LYS A 75 -9.77 0.56 3.44
CA LYS A 75 -10.42 -0.74 3.26
C LYS A 75 -9.87 -1.48 2.05
N ASP A 76 -9.63 -0.75 0.95
CA ASP A 76 -9.04 -1.34 -0.26
C ASP A 76 -7.67 -1.95 0.06
N ALA A 77 -6.83 -1.18 0.75
CA ALA A 77 -5.50 -1.64 1.12
C ALA A 77 -5.56 -2.82 2.10
N LYS A 78 -6.46 -2.75 3.08
CA LYS A 78 -6.65 -3.85 4.04
C LYS A 78 -6.99 -5.15 3.33
N TYR A 79 -7.93 -5.08 2.39
CA TYR A 79 -8.34 -6.26 1.63
C TYR A 79 -7.17 -6.85 0.86
N LEU A 80 -6.44 -5.99 0.15
CA LEU A 80 -5.31 -6.45 -0.67
C LEU A 80 -4.23 -7.11 0.20
N ILE A 81 -3.85 -6.47 1.29
CA ILE A 81 -2.81 -7.00 2.17
C ILE A 81 -3.22 -8.34 2.77
N LYS A 82 -4.45 -8.45 3.25
CA LYS A 82 -4.95 -9.72 3.80
C LYS A 82 -5.01 -10.82 2.75
N ALA A 83 -5.39 -10.47 1.52
CA ALA A 83 -5.51 -11.46 0.45
C ALA A 83 -4.15 -11.96 -0.04
N LYS A 84 -3.11 -11.11 0.02
CA LYS A 84 -1.81 -11.41 -0.58
C LYS A 84 -0.73 -11.80 0.41
N THR A 85 -0.93 -11.58 1.70
CA THR A 85 0.06 -11.94 2.72
C THR A 85 -0.60 -12.80 3.79
N ASP A 86 0.11 -13.83 4.24
CA ASP A 86 -0.39 -14.70 5.30
C ASP A 86 0.15 -14.28 6.67
N LYS A 87 -0.18 -15.06 7.70
CA LYS A 87 0.18 -14.77 9.09
C LYS A 87 1.69 -14.74 9.33
N THR A 88 2.45 -15.46 8.51
CA THR A 88 3.89 -15.61 8.73
C THR A 88 4.71 -14.43 8.18
N LYS A 89 4.12 -13.64 7.32
CA LYS A 89 4.83 -12.52 6.70
C LYS A 89 5.09 -11.39 7.68
N LYS A 90 6.28 -10.81 7.59
CA LYS A 90 6.62 -9.59 8.29
C LYS A 90 6.43 -8.43 7.32
N LEU A 91 5.80 -7.36 7.76
CA LEU A 91 5.45 -6.24 6.89
C LEU A 91 6.23 -4.99 7.28
N ILE A 92 6.67 -4.25 6.27
CA ILE A 92 7.24 -2.91 6.44
C ILE A 92 6.35 -1.99 5.60
N PHE A 93 5.72 -1.02 6.24
CA PHE A 93 4.85 -0.06 5.56
C PHE A 93 5.66 1.18 5.20
N ILE A 94 5.58 1.59 3.93
CA ILE A 94 6.15 2.84 3.47
C ILE A 94 5.03 3.64 2.84
N GLY A 95 4.72 4.79 3.41
CA GLY A 95 3.66 5.65 2.92
C GLY A 95 4.21 6.98 2.45
N SER A 96 3.69 7.49 1.34
CA SER A 96 4.05 8.77 0.81
C SER A 96 2.86 9.71 0.95
N SER A 97 3.06 10.85 1.61
CA SER A 97 2.01 11.86 1.78
C SER A 97 0.75 11.25 2.41
N MET A 98 -0.41 11.33 1.74
CA MET A 98 -1.65 10.72 2.22
C MET A 98 -1.52 9.22 2.47
N GLY A 99 -0.66 8.54 1.72
CA GLY A 99 -0.41 7.12 1.91
C GLY A 99 0.08 6.79 3.31
N SER A 100 0.78 7.73 3.96
CA SER A 100 1.23 7.56 5.35
C SER A 100 0.03 7.43 6.29
N TRP A 101 -1.03 8.19 6.05
CA TRP A 101 -2.24 8.14 6.87
C TRP A 101 -2.97 6.82 6.71
N ILE A 102 -3.06 6.34 5.48
CA ILE A 102 -3.69 5.05 5.21
C ILE A 102 -2.90 3.94 5.90
N ALA A 103 -1.57 3.99 5.81
CA ALA A 103 -0.71 3.02 6.46
C ALA A 103 -0.89 3.07 8.00
N LEU A 104 -0.98 4.26 8.57
CA LEU A 104 -1.22 4.41 10.01
C LEU A 104 -2.56 3.81 10.43
N ASN A 105 -3.61 4.04 9.63
CA ASN A 105 -4.93 3.47 9.93
C ASN A 105 -4.89 1.95 9.93
N LEU A 106 -4.00 1.33 9.17
CA LEU A 106 -3.87 -0.12 9.11
C LEU A 106 -2.92 -0.66 10.16
N PHE A 107 -2.16 0.19 10.82
CA PHE A 107 -1.14 -0.25 11.77
C PHE A 107 -1.74 -1.13 12.88
N SER A 108 -2.85 -0.71 13.48
CA SER A 108 -3.46 -1.47 14.57
C SER A 108 -3.97 -2.83 14.10
N ILE A 109 -4.41 -2.93 12.85
CA ILE A 109 -4.95 -4.17 12.30
C ILE A 109 -3.84 -5.20 12.06
N PHE A 110 -2.69 -4.74 11.58
CA PHE A 110 -1.56 -5.62 11.26
C PHE A 110 -0.41 -5.50 12.26
N LYS A 111 -0.67 -4.95 13.44
CA LYS A 111 0.35 -4.60 14.44
C LYS A 111 1.38 -5.70 14.68
N LYS A 112 0.92 -6.94 14.83
CA LYS A 112 1.84 -8.06 15.13
C LYS A 112 2.76 -8.39 13.96
N LYS A 113 2.37 -8.04 12.75
CA LYS A 113 3.14 -8.35 11.54
C LYS A 113 4.07 -7.20 11.14
N ILE A 114 3.77 -5.98 11.57
CA ILE A 114 4.51 -4.81 11.12
C ILE A 114 5.81 -4.69 11.89
N LYS A 115 6.92 -4.64 11.16
CA LYS A 115 8.27 -4.50 11.72
C LYS A 115 8.89 -3.15 11.44
N GLY A 116 8.25 -2.33 10.62
CA GLY A 116 8.75 -1.00 10.33
C GLY A 116 7.72 -0.14 9.66
N PHE A 117 7.84 1.16 9.83
CA PHE A 117 6.96 2.15 9.22
C PHE A 117 7.80 3.35 8.82
N ILE A 118 7.69 3.76 7.56
CA ILE A 118 8.40 4.93 7.05
C ILE A 118 7.37 5.83 6.38
N GLY A 119 7.28 7.07 6.86
CA GLY A 119 6.46 8.11 6.23
C GLY A 119 7.36 9.03 5.44
N ILE A 120 7.03 9.21 4.16
CA ILE A 120 7.76 10.11 3.28
C ILE A 120 6.87 11.31 3.01
N SER A 121 7.38 12.52 3.29
CA SER A 121 6.62 13.76 3.07
C SER A 121 5.20 13.67 3.63
N SER A 122 5.09 13.26 4.90
CA SER A 122 3.80 13.14 5.56
C SER A 122 2.99 14.42 5.46
N ALA A 123 1.67 14.29 5.32
CA ALA A 123 0.78 15.41 5.12
C ALA A 123 -0.25 15.50 6.25
N PRO A 124 0.15 16.00 7.44
CA PRO A 124 -0.76 16.04 8.58
C PRO A 124 -2.02 16.89 8.34
N GLU A 125 -1.99 17.80 7.40
CA GLU A 125 -3.15 18.62 7.04
C GLU A 125 -4.27 17.81 6.40
N PHE A 126 -4.06 16.57 6.06
CA PHE A 126 -5.12 15.70 5.59
C PHE A 126 -6.01 15.16 6.70
N LEU A 127 -5.65 15.42 7.90
CA LEU A 127 -6.45 14.98 9.04
C LEU A 127 -7.74 15.77 9.20
#